data_cb6308f8467e2b607a10d992b195a6a9
#
_entry.id   cb6308f8467e2b607a10d992b195a6a9
#
_cell.length_a   1.000
_cell.length_b   1.000
_cell.length_c   1.000
_cell.angle_alpha   90.00
_cell.angle_beta   90.00
_cell.angle_gamma   90.00
#
_symmetry.space_group_name_H-M   'P 1'
#
loop_
_entity.id
_entity.type
_entity.pdbx_description
1 polymer ?
#
loop_
_entity_poly.entity_id
_entity_poly.type
_entity_poly.pdbx_seq_one_letter_code
_entity_poly.pdbx_strand_id
1 'polypeptide(L)'
;MCAAVLVASATEALPGGVPLLASYANMIKLEAVLALACDPVRRLGALSVSVIEDAERLRERLRLANAEYERLASMADGWWQIAGDWEERDGRVLLYRLGSERFIDRVLLAWSRSPQGAEDRPWHRLATLPARWSAPAFPLKAADFMARGVPKGPRLGAALAAAEEAWIAAGFPQDAAAVAAIADAAAAETR
;
A
#
# COMPACT_ATOMS: atom_id res chain seq x y z
N MET A 1 -27.55 0.18 7.59
CA MET A 1 -27.97 -1.19 7.24
C MET A 1 -26.85 -2.07 6.66
N CYS A 2 -25.73 -1.55 6.16
CA CYS A 2 -24.59 -2.34 5.65
C CYS A 2 -23.75 -3.12 6.69
N ALA A 3 -23.64 -2.66 7.93
CA ALA A 3 -22.71 -3.25 8.90
C ALA A 3 -23.14 -4.63 9.43
N ALA A 4 -24.42 -4.81 9.73
CA ALA A 4 -24.91 -6.06 10.34
C ALA A 4 -24.93 -7.25 9.37
N VAL A 5 -25.22 -7.02 8.09
CA VAL A 5 -25.23 -8.08 7.08
C VAL A 5 -23.83 -8.56 6.75
N LEU A 6 -22.84 -7.66 6.70
CA LEU A 6 -21.43 -8.01 6.45
C LEU A 6 -20.82 -8.82 7.61
N VAL A 7 -21.14 -8.48 8.87
CA VAL A 7 -20.66 -9.22 10.05
C VAL A 7 -21.24 -10.64 10.08
N ALA A 8 -22.53 -10.82 9.81
CA ALA A 8 -23.16 -12.12 9.79
C ALA A 8 -22.59 -13.02 8.66
N SER A 9 -22.44 -12.48 7.46
CA SER A 9 -21.89 -13.23 6.31
C SER A 9 -20.41 -13.56 6.49
N ALA A 10 -19.64 -12.67 7.10
CA ALA A 10 -18.20 -12.89 7.33
C ALA A 10 -17.97 -13.93 8.45
N THR A 11 -18.81 -13.98 9.49
CA THR A 11 -18.70 -15.00 10.55
C THR A 11 -19.02 -16.39 10.02
N GLU A 12 -19.96 -16.54 9.09
CA GLU A 12 -20.23 -17.80 8.41
C GLU A 12 -19.15 -18.19 7.39
N ALA A 13 -18.52 -17.19 6.75
CA ALA A 13 -17.44 -17.39 5.77
C ALA A 13 -16.08 -17.68 6.41
N LEU A 14 -15.94 -17.54 7.74
CA LEU A 14 -14.71 -17.78 8.51
C LEU A 14 -14.78 -19.08 9.33
N PRO A 15 -14.87 -20.28 8.73
CA PRO A 15 -14.83 -21.50 9.52
C PRO A 15 -13.46 -21.64 10.18
N GLY A 16 -13.44 -21.54 11.49
CA GLY A 16 -12.24 -21.62 12.32
C GLY A 16 -11.49 -20.30 12.51
N GLY A 17 -11.91 -19.21 11.86
CA GLY A 17 -11.35 -17.88 12.08
C GLY A 17 -12.09 -17.12 13.18
N VAL A 18 -11.34 -16.49 14.09
CA VAL A 18 -11.92 -15.57 15.07
C VAL A 18 -12.08 -14.20 14.40
N PRO A 19 -13.31 -13.66 14.28
CA PRO A 19 -13.50 -12.34 13.72
C PRO A 19 -12.80 -11.28 14.58
N LEU A 20 -12.04 -10.40 13.94
CA LEU A 20 -11.28 -9.33 14.62
C LEU A 20 -12.19 -8.13 14.91
N LEU A 21 -13.17 -8.33 15.80
CA LEU A 21 -14.22 -7.35 16.10
C LEU A 21 -13.66 -6.00 16.60
N ALA A 22 -12.57 -6.02 17.36
CA ALA A 22 -11.94 -4.79 17.84
C ALA A 22 -11.35 -3.99 16.65
N SER A 23 -10.63 -4.64 15.75
CA SER A 23 -10.08 -4.00 14.53
C SER A 23 -11.21 -3.44 13.64
N TYR A 24 -12.30 -4.21 13.46
CA TYR A 24 -13.48 -3.76 12.72
C TYR A 24 -14.12 -2.51 13.34
N ALA A 25 -14.35 -2.52 14.66
CA ALA A 25 -14.92 -1.37 15.37
C ALA A 25 -14.01 -0.13 15.28
N ASN A 26 -12.69 -0.32 15.39
CA ASN A 26 -11.72 0.75 15.23
C ASN A 26 -11.73 1.28 13.79
N MET A 27 -11.79 0.42 12.77
CA MET A 27 -11.88 0.83 11.37
C MET A 27 -13.06 1.78 11.13
N ILE A 28 -14.23 1.49 11.69
CA ILE A 28 -15.40 2.37 11.58
C ILE A 28 -15.13 3.75 12.20
N LYS A 29 -14.46 3.80 13.36
CA LYS A 29 -14.07 5.06 14.01
C LYS A 29 -13.07 5.85 13.18
N LEU A 30 -12.07 5.17 12.60
CA LEU A 30 -11.05 5.79 11.75
C LEU A 30 -11.65 6.39 10.48
N GLU A 31 -12.56 5.67 9.82
CA GLU A 31 -13.29 6.22 8.66
C GLU A 31 -14.06 7.48 9.04
N ALA A 32 -14.71 7.52 10.20
CA ALA A 32 -15.45 8.68 10.67
C ALA A 32 -14.53 9.87 10.99
N VAL A 33 -13.42 9.65 11.72
CA VAL A 33 -12.45 10.71 12.08
C VAL A 33 -11.76 11.29 10.84
N LEU A 34 -11.49 10.48 9.84
CA LEU A 34 -10.85 10.90 8.59
C LEU A 34 -11.87 11.40 7.53
N ALA A 35 -13.16 11.46 7.87
CA ALA A 35 -14.24 11.79 6.95
C ALA A 35 -14.24 10.97 5.65
N LEU A 36 -13.82 9.71 5.72
CA LEU A 36 -13.81 8.77 4.61
C LEU A 36 -15.19 8.12 4.45
N ALA A 37 -15.53 7.83 3.19
CA ALA A 37 -16.72 7.03 2.92
C ALA A 37 -16.57 5.61 3.49
N CYS A 38 -17.70 5.03 3.91
CA CYS A 38 -17.78 3.63 4.29
C CYS A 38 -17.34 2.74 3.13
N ASP A 39 -16.31 1.92 3.37
CA ASP A 39 -15.78 1.00 2.37
C ASP A 39 -15.92 -0.46 2.83
N PRO A 40 -16.77 -1.28 2.15
CA PRO A 40 -17.04 -2.65 2.56
C PRO A 40 -15.81 -3.56 2.46
N VAL A 41 -14.92 -3.35 1.48
CA VAL A 41 -13.69 -4.15 1.32
C VAL A 41 -12.72 -3.86 2.45
N ARG A 42 -12.50 -2.58 2.78
CA ARG A 42 -11.65 -2.16 3.90
C ARG A 42 -12.15 -2.70 5.23
N ARG A 43 -13.46 -2.62 5.47
CA ARG A 43 -14.10 -3.16 6.68
C ARG A 43 -14.01 -4.68 6.77
N LEU A 44 -14.20 -5.38 5.64
CA LEU A 44 -14.01 -6.83 5.56
C LEU A 44 -12.55 -7.21 5.87
N GLY A 45 -11.58 -6.47 5.33
CA GLY A 45 -10.17 -6.65 5.64
C GLY A 45 -9.87 -6.48 7.13
N ALA A 46 -10.40 -5.44 7.76
CA ALA A 46 -10.23 -5.21 9.20
C ALA A 46 -10.84 -6.34 10.06
N LEU A 47 -11.97 -6.90 9.62
CA LEU A 47 -12.66 -7.97 10.32
C LEU A 47 -11.96 -9.32 10.21
N SER A 48 -11.32 -9.63 9.06
CA SER A 48 -11.08 -11.03 8.67
C SER A 48 -9.72 -11.31 8.06
N VAL A 49 -8.91 -10.29 7.71
CA VAL A 49 -7.65 -10.49 6.97
C VAL A 49 -6.45 -10.20 7.85
N SER A 50 -5.62 -11.20 8.08
CA SER A 50 -4.32 -11.06 8.75
C SER A 50 -3.16 -11.47 7.85
N VAL A 51 -3.34 -12.50 7.06
CA VAL A 51 -2.37 -13.06 6.12
C VAL A 51 -3.01 -13.26 4.75
N ILE A 52 -2.19 -13.51 3.73
CA ILE A 52 -2.67 -13.61 2.34
C ILE A 52 -3.70 -14.74 2.15
N GLU A 53 -3.55 -15.83 2.87
CA GLU A 53 -4.44 -16.98 2.81
C GLU A 53 -5.87 -16.64 3.29
N ASP A 54 -6.01 -15.61 4.14
CA ASP A 54 -7.32 -15.11 4.53
C ASP A 54 -8.02 -14.45 3.35
N ALA A 55 -7.31 -13.65 2.57
CA ALA A 55 -7.85 -13.01 1.37
C ALA A 55 -8.24 -14.05 0.30
N GLU A 56 -7.44 -15.11 0.13
CA GLU A 56 -7.74 -16.21 -0.79
C GLU A 56 -9.01 -16.95 -0.38
N ARG A 57 -9.15 -17.31 0.90
CA ARG A 57 -10.36 -17.95 1.43
C ARG A 57 -11.60 -17.08 1.27
N LEU A 58 -11.49 -15.78 1.52
CA LEU A 58 -12.60 -14.85 1.31
C LEU A 58 -12.99 -14.75 -0.17
N ARG A 59 -12.00 -14.70 -1.07
CA ARG A 59 -12.26 -14.70 -2.52
C ARG A 59 -13.10 -15.89 -2.95
N GLU A 60 -12.71 -17.09 -2.53
CA GLU A 60 -13.40 -18.33 -2.91
C GLU A 60 -14.82 -18.37 -2.34
N ARG A 61 -15.00 -18.03 -1.07
CA ARG A 61 -16.28 -18.15 -0.38
C ARG A 61 -17.28 -17.08 -0.70
N LEU A 62 -16.82 -15.84 -0.81
CA LEU A 62 -17.67 -14.69 -1.10
C LEU A 62 -17.73 -14.39 -2.61
N ARG A 63 -17.00 -15.14 -3.44
CA ARG A 63 -16.87 -14.93 -4.88
C ARG A 63 -16.50 -13.48 -5.22
N LEU A 64 -15.49 -12.97 -4.50
CA LEU A 64 -15.02 -11.59 -4.67
C LEU A 64 -14.51 -11.35 -6.10
N ALA A 65 -14.77 -10.16 -6.61
CA ALA A 65 -14.16 -9.70 -7.84
C ALA A 65 -12.64 -9.59 -7.70
N ASN A 66 -11.90 -9.68 -8.81
CA ASN A 66 -10.42 -9.61 -8.77
C ASN A 66 -9.91 -8.32 -8.09
N ALA A 67 -10.53 -7.18 -8.33
CA ALA A 67 -10.15 -5.91 -7.73
C ALA A 67 -10.33 -5.91 -6.20
N GLU A 68 -11.42 -6.51 -5.69
CA GLU A 68 -11.68 -6.64 -4.25
C GLU A 68 -10.67 -7.58 -3.59
N TYR A 69 -10.39 -8.72 -4.24
CA TYR A 69 -9.37 -9.66 -3.78
C TYR A 69 -7.98 -9.01 -3.74
N GLU A 70 -7.57 -8.30 -4.79
CA GLU A 70 -6.27 -7.63 -4.84
C GLU A 70 -6.11 -6.56 -3.76
N ARG A 71 -7.18 -5.85 -3.39
CA ARG A 71 -7.18 -4.92 -2.26
C ARG A 71 -6.99 -5.66 -0.94
N LEU A 72 -7.73 -6.75 -0.69
CA LEU A 72 -7.60 -7.56 0.52
C LEU A 72 -6.21 -8.20 0.62
N ALA A 73 -5.69 -8.74 -0.49
CA ALA A 73 -4.34 -9.29 -0.57
C ALA A 73 -3.28 -8.22 -0.27
N SER A 74 -3.45 -7.02 -0.82
CA SER A 74 -2.60 -5.88 -0.49
C SER A 74 -2.68 -5.47 0.99
N MET A 75 -3.86 -5.53 1.61
CA MET A 75 -4.02 -5.28 3.04
C MET A 75 -3.30 -6.35 3.88
N ALA A 76 -3.32 -7.61 3.44
CA ALA A 76 -2.64 -8.72 4.12
C ALA A 76 -1.11 -8.60 4.10
N ASP A 77 -0.55 -7.90 3.12
CA ASP A 77 0.89 -7.83 2.90
C ASP A 77 1.54 -6.67 3.65
N GLY A 78 2.32 -6.97 4.66
CA GLY A 78 3.19 -6.00 5.34
C GLY A 78 2.50 -4.95 6.24
N TRP A 79 1.21 -5.07 6.54
CA TRP A 79 0.51 -4.13 7.44
C TRP A 79 1.17 -4.02 8.82
N TRP A 80 1.75 -5.11 9.32
CA TRP A 80 2.42 -5.18 10.62
C TRP A 80 3.76 -4.43 10.67
N GLN A 81 4.31 -4.02 9.54
CA GLN A 81 5.52 -3.22 9.44
C GLN A 81 5.24 -1.73 9.57
N ILE A 82 3.98 -1.33 9.40
CA ILE A 82 3.60 0.09 9.41
C ILE A 82 3.41 0.56 10.85
N ALA A 83 4.08 1.65 11.19
CA ALA A 83 3.96 2.31 12.48
C ALA A 83 3.58 3.78 12.32
N GLY A 84 2.84 4.32 13.29
CA GLY A 84 2.39 5.72 13.23
C GLY A 84 3.51 6.74 13.26
N ASP A 85 4.64 6.38 13.86
CA ASP A 85 5.85 7.20 13.96
C ASP A 85 6.81 7.10 12.75
N TRP A 86 6.38 6.44 11.68
CA TRP A 86 7.13 6.43 10.43
C TRP A 86 7.48 7.83 9.97
N GLU A 87 8.69 7.99 9.44
CA GLU A 87 9.07 9.21 8.75
C GLU A 87 8.22 9.39 7.49
N GLU A 88 8.03 10.63 7.09
CA GLU A 88 7.22 10.94 5.89
C GLU A 88 7.78 10.28 4.64
N ARG A 89 9.11 10.05 4.60
CA ARG A 89 9.77 9.33 3.51
C ARG A 89 9.24 7.91 3.36
N ASP A 90 9.10 7.15 4.45
CA ASP A 90 8.61 5.78 4.40
C ASP A 90 7.16 5.72 3.91
N GLY A 91 6.35 6.66 4.39
CA GLY A 91 4.99 6.82 3.90
C GLY A 91 4.92 7.15 2.40
N ARG A 92 5.82 8.02 1.89
CA ARG A 92 5.89 8.35 0.46
C ARG A 92 6.30 7.15 -0.39
N VAL A 93 7.26 6.35 0.06
CA VAL A 93 7.67 5.11 -0.62
C VAL A 93 6.50 4.13 -0.72
N LEU A 94 5.80 3.92 0.39
CA LEU A 94 4.64 3.04 0.40
C LEU A 94 3.53 3.55 -0.52
N LEU A 95 3.24 4.87 -0.48
CA LEU A 95 2.23 5.51 -1.33
C LEU A 95 2.57 5.42 -2.82
N TYR A 96 3.85 5.60 -3.18
CA TYR A 96 4.33 5.43 -4.54
C TYR A 96 4.09 4.00 -5.06
N ARG A 97 4.44 2.99 -4.25
CA ARG A 97 4.32 1.57 -4.64
C ARG A 97 2.89 1.07 -4.73
N LEU A 98 2.01 1.54 -3.84
CA LEU A 98 0.65 1.02 -3.72
C LEU A 98 -0.41 1.83 -4.45
N GLY A 99 -0.16 3.13 -4.65
CA GLY A 99 -1.21 4.08 -4.99
C GLY A 99 -2.11 4.42 -3.78
N SER A 100 -2.93 5.47 -3.92
CA SER A 100 -3.66 6.08 -2.80
C SER A 100 -4.66 5.13 -2.12
N GLU A 101 -5.40 4.34 -2.89
CA GLU A 101 -6.44 3.46 -2.35
C GLU A 101 -5.83 2.35 -1.47
N ARG A 102 -4.91 1.57 -2.01
CA ARG A 102 -4.26 0.46 -1.29
C ARG A 102 -3.39 0.97 -0.13
N PHE A 103 -2.80 2.15 -0.28
CA PHE A 103 -2.07 2.82 0.80
C PHE A 103 -2.99 3.11 1.98
N ILE A 104 -4.13 3.77 1.75
CA ILE A 104 -5.10 4.09 2.79
C ILE A 104 -5.62 2.80 3.45
N ASP A 105 -5.98 1.79 2.66
CA ASP A 105 -6.47 0.51 3.17
C ASP A 105 -5.47 -0.14 4.12
N ARG A 106 -4.20 -0.19 3.74
CA ARG A 106 -3.14 -0.84 4.52
C ARG A 106 -2.78 -0.04 5.77
N VAL A 107 -2.67 1.28 5.67
CA VAL A 107 -2.40 2.16 6.81
C VAL A 107 -3.53 2.10 7.84
N LEU A 108 -4.78 2.14 7.39
CA LEU A 108 -5.92 2.06 8.31
C LEU A 108 -6.06 0.68 8.94
N LEU A 109 -5.71 -0.40 8.22
CA LEU A 109 -5.65 -1.73 8.82
C LEU A 109 -4.61 -1.78 9.95
N ALA A 110 -3.40 -1.29 9.72
CA ALA A 110 -2.35 -1.23 10.72
C ALA A 110 -2.78 -0.38 11.93
N TRP A 111 -3.33 0.81 11.68
CA TRP A 111 -3.82 1.69 12.74
C TRP A 111 -4.97 1.07 13.53
N SER A 112 -5.92 0.40 12.88
CA SER A 112 -7.06 -0.25 13.55
C SER A 112 -6.64 -1.34 14.53
N ARG A 113 -5.42 -1.88 14.37
CA ARG A 113 -4.81 -2.93 15.20
C ARG A 113 -3.75 -2.43 16.16
N SER A 114 -3.39 -1.17 16.03
CA SER A 114 -2.44 -0.54 16.94
C SER A 114 -3.10 -0.23 18.29
N PRO A 115 -2.32 -0.08 19.36
CA PRO A 115 -2.86 0.32 20.67
C PRO A 115 -3.27 1.80 20.71
N GLN A 116 -2.90 2.60 19.71
CA GLN A 116 -3.21 4.02 19.64
C GLN A 116 -4.67 4.26 19.27
N GLY A 117 -5.28 5.27 19.90
CA GLY A 117 -6.65 5.67 19.62
C GLY A 117 -6.81 6.35 18.25
N ALA A 118 -8.06 6.56 17.84
CA ALA A 118 -8.39 7.19 16.58
C ALA A 118 -7.97 8.68 16.47
N GLU A 119 -7.63 9.32 17.59
CA GLU A 119 -7.16 10.72 17.66
C GLU A 119 -5.63 10.84 17.61
N ASP A 120 -4.90 9.75 17.39
CA ASP A 120 -3.44 9.75 17.35
C ASP A 120 -2.92 10.56 16.16
N ARG A 121 -2.18 11.64 16.45
CA ARG A 121 -1.70 12.58 15.42
C ARG A 121 -0.70 11.99 14.44
N PRO A 122 0.31 11.20 14.87
CA PRO A 122 1.21 10.51 13.97
C PRO A 122 0.49 9.64 12.95
N TRP A 123 -0.43 8.80 13.37
CA TRP A 123 -1.24 7.97 12.49
C TRP A 123 -2.13 8.79 11.56
N HIS A 124 -2.78 9.83 12.08
CA HIS A 124 -3.60 10.74 11.28
C HIS A 124 -2.76 11.40 10.17
N ARG A 125 -1.55 11.88 10.51
CA ARG A 125 -0.62 12.46 9.52
C ARG A 125 -0.26 11.44 8.44
N LEU A 126 0.02 10.19 8.80
CA LEU A 126 0.34 9.14 7.83
C LEU A 126 -0.88 8.85 6.94
N ALA A 127 -2.05 8.60 7.50
CA ALA A 127 -3.26 8.27 6.75
C ALA A 127 -3.70 9.37 5.77
N THR A 128 -3.44 10.64 6.08
CA THR A 128 -3.77 11.79 5.23
C THR A 128 -2.68 12.15 4.23
N LEU A 129 -1.58 11.40 4.15
CA LEU A 129 -0.49 11.67 3.20
C LEU A 129 -0.96 11.78 1.74
N PRO A 130 -1.88 10.95 1.21
CA PRO A 130 -2.34 11.06 -0.19
C PRO A 130 -3.05 12.39 -0.52
N ALA A 131 -3.58 13.10 0.48
CA ALA A 131 -4.23 14.39 0.25
C ALA A 131 -3.22 15.55 0.08
N ARG A 132 -1.98 15.37 0.53
CA ARG A 132 -0.95 16.44 0.54
C ARG A 132 0.29 16.10 -0.27
N TRP A 133 0.42 14.87 -0.76
CA TRP A 133 1.52 14.45 -1.62
C TRP A 133 1.02 13.48 -2.70
N SER A 134 1.26 13.85 -3.95
CA SER A 134 0.98 12.99 -5.10
C SER A 134 2.28 12.30 -5.53
N ALA A 135 2.24 10.98 -5.67
CA ALA A 135 3.38 10.20 -6.11
C ALA A 135 3.79 10.63 -7.53
N PRO A 136 5.04 11.09 -7.74
CA PRO A 136 5.51 11.46 -9.07
C PRO A 136 5.70 10.22 -9.94
N ALA A 137 5.59 10.38 -11.25
CA ALA A 137 5.95 9.33 -12.19
C ALA A 137 7.47 9.18 -12.28
N PHE A 138 7.96 7.93 -12.38
CA PHE A 138 9.39 7.68 -12.61
C PHE A 138 9.83 8.29 -13.93
N PRO A 139 10.86 9.17 -13.93
CA PRO A 139 11.17 10.01 -15.10
C PRO A 139 11.96 9.29 -16.19
N LEU A 140 12.64 8.18 -15.88
CA LEU A 140 13.51 7.47 -16.82
C LEU A 140 12.76 6.40 -17.61
N LYS A 141 13.17 6.23 -18.89
CA LYS A 141 12.60 5.28 -19.82
C LYS A 141 13.69 4.37 -20.40
N ALA A 142 13.29 3.27 -21.01
CA ALA A 142 14.21 2.34 -21.68
C ALA A 142 15.15 3.04 -22.71
N ALA A 143 14.65 4.05 -23.41
CA ALA A 143 15.44 4.82 -24.39
C ALA A 143 16.64 5.53 -23.75
N ASP A 144 16.50 6.01 -22.50
CA ASP A 144 17.56 6.72 -21.80
C ASP A 144 18.75 5.80 -21.48
N PHE A 145 18.48 4.54 -21.16
CA PHE A 145 19.50 3.52 -20.92
C PHE A 145 20.11 2.98 -22.20
N MET A 146 19.32 2.83 -23.27
CA MET A 146 19.86 2.46 -24.58
C MET A 146 20.82 3.52 -25.11
N ALA A 147 20.53 4.79 -24.92
CA ALA A 147 21.45 5.91 -25.27
C ALA A 147 22.76 5.85 -24.45
N ARG A 148 22.76 5.23 -23.27
CA ARG A 148 23.92 4.97 -22.41
C ARG A 148 24.66 3.66 -22.73
N GLY A 149 24.26 2.96 -23.81
CA GLY A 149 24.89 1.73 -24.26
C GLY A 149 24.40 0.44 -23.58
N VAL A 150 23.32 0.49 -22.81
CA VAL A 150 22.70 -0.72 -22.23
C VAL A 150 21.91 -1.45 -23.33
N PRO A 151 22.23 -2.73 -23.63
CA PRO A 151 21.56 -3.47 -24.70
C PRO A 151 20.12 -3.83 -24.32
N LYS A 152 19.26 -3.99 -25.34
CA LYS A 152 17.90 -4.52 -25.15
C LYS A 152 17.94 -5.93 -24.53
N GLY A 153 17.03 -6.19 -23.61
CA GLY A 153 16.91 -7.50 -22.97
C GLY A 153 16.90 -7.42 -21.44
N PRO A 154 17.23 -8.51 -20.75
CA PRO A 154 17.16 -8.56 -19.27
C PRO A 154 18.01 -7.50 -18.57
N ARG A 155 19.16 -7.12 -19.13
CA ARG A 155 20.03 -6.06 -18.59
C ARG A 155 19.34 -4.70 -18.57
N LEU A 156 18.56 -4.38 -19.61
CA LEU A 156 17.80 -3.15 -19.66
C LEU A 156 16.73 -3.09 -18.57
N GLY A 157 16.04 -4.20 -18.33
CA GLY A 157 15.08 -4.31 -17.23
C GLY A 157 15.74 -4.14 -15.86
N ALA A 158 16.91 -4.76 -15.66
CA ALA A 158 17.67 -4.63 -14.42
C ALA A 158 18.16 -3.18 -14.20
N ALA A 159 18.65 -2.50 -15.22
CA ALA A 159 19.07 -1.10 -15.14
C ALA A 159 17.89 -0.17 -14.76
N LEU A 160 16.72 -0.39 -15.38
CA LEU A 160 15.51 0.38 -15.05
C LEU A 160 15.10 0.16 -13.59
N ALA A 161 15.06 -1.08 -13.14
CA ALA A 161 14.69 -1.41 -11.75
C ALA A 161 15.69 -0.82 -10.75
N ALA A 162 17.01 -0.94 -11.00
CA ALA A 162 18.04 -0.36 -10.14
C ALA A 162 17.93 1.17 -10.07
N ALA A 163 17.69 1.83 -11.21
CA ALA A 163 17.51 3.27 -11.25
C ALA A 163 16.23 3.72 -10.52
N GLU A 164 15.14 2.98 -10.62
CA GLU A 164 13.90 3.29 -9.90
C GLU A 164 14.10 3.17 -8.38
N GLU A 165 14.74 2.10 -7.90
CA GLU A 165 15.07 1.94 -6.48
C GLU A 165 16.02 3.05 -5.98
N ALA A 166 17.03 3.42 -6.76
CA ALA A 166 17.93 4.53 -6.43
C ALA A 166 17.20 5.88 -6.38
N TRP A 167 16.26 6.10 -7.30
CA TRP A 167 15.45 7.31 -7.36
C TRP A 167 14.49 7.42 -6.17
N ILE A 168 13.85 6.31 -5.78
CA ILE A 168 13.04 6.21 -4.56
C ILE A 168 13.93 6.50 -3.34
N ALA A 169 15.09 5.85 -3.26
CA ALA A 169 16.03 6.02 -2.16
C ALA A 169 16.56 7.45 -2.03
N ALA A 170 16.67 8.19 -3.11
CA ALA A 170 17.05 9.61 -3.14
C ALA A 170 15.88 10.56 -2.80
N GLY A 171 14.68 10.05 -2.52
CA GLY A 171 13.50 10.85 -2.15
C GLY A 171 12.77 11.49 -3.32
N PHE A 172 12.75 10.81 -4.47
CA PHE A 172 12.01 11.20 -5.67
C PHE A 172 12.51 12.52 -6.31
N PRO A 173 13.83 12.70 -6.59
CA PRO A 173 14.33 13.93 -7.18
C PRO A 173 13.71 14.20 -8.54
N GLN A 174 13.38 15.48 -8.81
CA GLN A 174 12.81 15.93 -10.08
C GLN A 174 13.80 16.73 -10.90
N ASP A 175 14.94 17.09 -10.35
CA ASP A 175 15.96 17.84 -11.08
C ASP A 175 16.71 16.93 -12.09
N ALA A 176 16.97 17.48 -13.27
CA ALA A 176 17.55 16.73 -14.38
C ALA A 176 18.96 16.19 -14.08
N ALA A 177 19.75 16.89 -13.26
CA ALA A 177 21.11 16.48 -12.92
C ALA A 177 21.11 15.26 -12.00
N ALA A 178 20.28 15.25 -10.95
CA ALA A 178 20.15 14.10 -10.06
C ALA A 178 19.59 12.88 -10.80
N VAL A 179 18.57 13.06 -11.65
CA VAL A 179 18.00 12.00 -12.47
C VAL A 179 19.04 11.42 -13.45
N ALA A 180 19.85 12.28 -14.10
CA ALA A 180 20.91 11.82 -14.99
C ALA A 180 21.99 11.03 -14.23
N ALA A 181 22.42 11.50 -13.06
CA ALA A 181 23.40 10.79 -12.23
C ALA A 181 22.91 9.39 -11.82
N ILE A 182 21.63 9.26 -11.43
CA ILE A 182 21.01 7.96 -11.13
C ILE A 182 21.02 7.04 -12.36
N ALA A 183 20.68 7.58 -13.54
CA ALA A 183 20.69 6.80 -14.77
C ALA A 183 22.10 6.33 -15.16
N ASP A 184 23.11 7.20 -14.99
CA ASP A 184 24.51 6.89 -15.30
C ASP A 184 25.06 5.80 -14.37
N ALA A 185 24.75 5.88 -13.06
CA ALA A 185 25.16 4.88 -12.08
C ALA A 185 24.53 3.50 -12.38
N ALA A 186 23.20 3.44 -12.59
CA ALA A 186 22.51 2.19 -12.90
C ALA A 186 22.93 1.58 -14.23
N ALA A 187 23.26 2.40 -15.24
CA ALA A 187 23.79 1.92 -16.49
C ALA A 187 25.21 1.34 -16.37
N ALA A 188 26.04 1.89 -15.48
CA ALA A 188 27.38 1.39 -15.21
C ALA A 188 27.40 0.02 -14.51
N GLU A 189 26.47 -0.20 -13.57
CA GLU A 189 26.31 -1.47 -12.83
C GLU A 189 25.87 -2.65 -13.71
N THR A 190 25.21 -2.36 -14.84
CA THR A 190 24.63 -3.37 -15.73
C THR A 190 25.46 -3.66 -16.99
N ARG A 191 26.63 -3.02 -17.14
CA ARG A 191 27.59 -3.31 -18.22
C ARG A 191 28.39 -4.55 -17.88
#